data_05c925d66b4060fbf1ac85de908c8249
#
_entry.id   05c925d66b4060fbf1ac85de908c8249
#
_cell.length_a   1.000
_cell.length_b   1.000
_cell.length_c   1.000
_cell.angle_alpha   90.00
_cell.angle_beta   90.00
_cell.angle_gamma   90.00
#
_symmetry.space_group_name_H-M   'P 1'
#
loop_
_entity.id
_entity.type
_entity.pdbx_description
1 polymer ?
#
loop_
_entity_poly.entity_id
_entity_poly.type
_entity_poly.pdbx_seq_one_letter_code
_entity_poly.pdbx_strand_id
1 'polypeptide(L)'
;MTKREPRYCPYCGTELVPKSFEGRERRFCRGCREYVFQNPVPVARVAVLDGDSALFVRRARPPYQGVWTIPGGVLEVDEPAALGAARELREETGLRTAAEDVELVYTDLDVDDPDDGSILTICFAVERDRTAGTPQAGDEPAAAEFWNPRRLVESVERTRSVDLRCLDAAFERIRDEEREFIRRS
;
A
#
# COMPACT_ATOMS: atom_id res chain seq x y z
N MET A 1 14.11 -7.42 -0.36
CA MET A 1 14.03 -6.62 0.87
C MET A 1 14.31 -7.49 2.07
N THR A 2 15.02 -6.99 3.07
CA THR A 2 15.46 -7.82 4.20
C THR A 2 14.34 -7.93 5.23
N LYS A 3 13.56 -9.00 5.16
CA LYS A 3 12.60 -9.43 6.19
C LYS A 3 13.27 -9.76 7.54
N ARG A 4 14.57 -9.86 7.57
CA ARG A 4 15.36 -10.24 8.75
C ARG A 4 16.35 -9.15 9.08
N GLU A 5 16.60 -9.00 10.37
CA GLU A 5 17.65 -8.11 10.86
C GLU A 5 18.98 -8.41 10.15
N PRO A 6 19.63 -7.39 9.54
CA PRO A 6 20.84 -7.60 8.78
C PRO A 6 21.98 -8.07 9.69
N ARG A 7 22.61 -9.16 9.32
CA ARG A 7 23.80 -9.71 10.02
C ARG A 7 25.10 -9.09 9.53
N TYR A 8 25.14 -8.70 8.26
CA TYR A 8 26.32 -8.13 7.61
C TYR A 8 26.01 -6.76 7.04
N CYS A 9 27.04 -5.90 7.00
CA CYS A 9 26.94 -4.58 6.41
C CYS A 9 26.67 -4.66 4.90
N PRO A 10 25.63 -4.00 4.38
CA PRO A 10 25.31 -4.05 2.95
C PRO A 10 26.36 -3.35 2.07
N TYR A 11 27.23 -2.52 2.67
CA TYR A 11 28.22 -1.73 1.94
C TYR A 11 29.60 -2.40 1.89
N CYS A 12 30.02 -3.08 2.97
CA CYS A 12 31.38 -3.62 3.05
C CYS A 12 31.48 -5.09 3.49
N GLY A 13 30.34 -5.74 3.76
CA GLY A 13 30.29 -7.13 4.16
C GLY A 13 30.77 -7.45 5.59
N THR A 14 31.21 -6.45 6.37
CA THR A 14 31.64 -6.65 7.77
C THR A 14 30.46 -7.10 8.62
N GLU A 15 30.66 -8.04 9.53
CA GLU A 15 29.64 -8.45 10.50
C GLU A 15 29.22 -7.28 11.39
N LEU A 16 27.92 -7.07 11.51
CA LEU A 16 27.33 -5.98 12.28
C LEU A 16 27.31 -6.35 13.77
N VAL A 17 27.54 -5.34 14.61
CA VAL A 17 27.47 -5.49 16.06
C VAL A 17 26.34 -4.64 16.64
N PRO A 18 25.74 -5.02 17.76
CA PRO A 18 24.81 -4.15 18.47
C PRO A 18 25.54 -2.95 19.05
N LYS A 19 24.93 -1.77 18.94
CA LYS A 19 25.40 -0.52 19.53
C LYS A 19 24.23 0.40 19.84
N SER A 20 24.26 1.01 21.04
CA SER A 20 23.20 1.96 21.42
C SER A 20 23.27 3.24 20.59
N PHE A 21 22.11 3.68 20.11
CA PHE A 21 21.89 4.94 19.42
C PHE A 21 20.51 5.50 19.81
N GLU A 22 20.45 6.70 20.35
CA GLU A 22 19.19 7.37 20.79
C GLU A 22 18.30 6.48 21.67
N GLY A 23 18.90 5.78 22.64
CA GLY A 23 18.17 4.94 23.58
C GLY A 23 17.67 3.59 23.03
N ARG A 24 18.04 3.24 21.80
CA ARG A 24 17.71 1.95 21.17
C ARG A 24 18.97 1.22 20.74
N GLU A 25 18.94 -0.12 20.77
CA GLU A 25 19.97 -0.93 20.16
C GLU A 25 19.79 -0.93 18.65
N ARG A 26 20.89 -0.66 17.92
CA ARG A 26 20.92 -0.64 16.45
C ARG A 26 22.10 -1.47 15.96
N ARG A 27 22.03 -1.92 14.72
CA ARG A 27 23.16 -2.58 14.05
C ARG A 27 24.20 -1.55 13.61
N PHE A 28 25.46 -1.78 13.99
CA PHE A 28 26.57 -0.89 13.69
C PHE A 28 27.68 -1.63 12.94
N CYS A 29 28.16 -1.04 11.86
CA CYS A 29 29.32 -1.52 11.10
C CYS A 29 30.61 -0.89 11.63
N ARG A 30 31.51 -1.69 12.18
CA ARG A 30 32.82 -1.21 12.64
C ARG A 30 33.73 -0.83 11.47
N GLY A 31 33.58 -1.47 10.31
CA GLY A 31 34.36 -1.17 9.09
C GLY A 31 34.00 0.17 8.47
N CYS A 32 32.73 0.43 8.21
CA CYS A 32 32.25 1.71 7.67
C CYS A 32 32.11 2.79 8.75
N ARG A 33 32.03 2.40 10.05
CA ARG A 33 31.74 3.28 11.19
C ARG A 33 30.34 3.92 11.11
N GLU A 34 29.37 3.18 10.55
CA GLU A 34 28.01 3.60 10.26
C GLU A 34 26.98 2.71 10.95
N TYR A 35 25.82 3.27 11.29
CA TYR A 35 24.65 2.50 11.71
C TYR A 35 23.91 1.97 10.49
N VAL A 36 23.41 0.74 10.59
CA VAL A 36 22.52 0.14 9.60
C VAL A 36 21.11 0.13 10.18
N PHE A 37 20.26 0.99 9.63
CA PHE A 37 18.87 1.09 10.05
C PHE A 37 18.03 0.03 9.35
N GLN A 38 17.05 -0.49 10.07
CA GLN A 38 16.00 -1.31 9.51
C GLN A 38 14.71 -0.49 9.56
N ASN A 39 14.21 -0.14 8.38
CA ASN A 39 13.01 0.68 8.23
C ASN A 39 11.87 -0.17 7.67
N PRO A 40 10.60 0.20 7.95
CA PRO A 40 9.46 -0.40 7.28
C PRO A 40 9.56 -0.24 5.76
N VAL A 41 9.00 -1.19 5.04
CA VAL A 41 8.85 -1.11 3.59
C VAL A 41 7.66 -0.18 3.28
N PRO A 42 7.86 0.95 2.57
CA PRO A 42 6.75 1.80 2.18
C PRO A 42 5.97 1.17 1.02
N VAL A 43 4.65 1.06 1.20
CA VAL A 43 3.71 0.55 0.20
C VAL A 43 2.65 1.60 -0.04
N ALA A 44 2.50 2.07 -1.29
CA ALA A 44 1.39 2.92 -1.69
C ALA A 44 0.22 2.06 -2.16
N ARG A 45 -1.00 2.42 -1.71
CA ARG A 45 -2.25 1.78 -2.11
C ARG A 45 -3.23 2.82 -2.59
N VAL A 46 -4.14 2.44 -3.48
CA VAL A 46 -5.18 3.35 -3.96
C VAL A 46 -6.56 2.68 -3.94
N ALA A 47 -7.47 3.28 -3.19
CA ALA A 47 -8.89 2.95 -3.20
C ALA A 47 -9.57 3.73 -4.33
N VAL A 48 -9.91 3.06 -5.43
CA VAL A 48 -10.75 3.63 -6.50
C VAL A 48 -12.19 3.34 -6.14
N LEU A 49 -13.00 4.38 -5.89
CA LEU A 49 -14.36 4.25 -5.43
C LEU A 49 -15.37 4.54 -6.56
N ASP A 50 -16.43 3.71 -6.64
CA ASP A 50 -17.55 3.84 -7.58
C ASP A 50 -18.85 3.60 -6.81
N GLY A 51 -19.48 4.68 -6.35
CA GLY A 51 -20.63 4.61 -5.46
C GLY A 51 -20.33 3.89 -4.15
N ASP A 52 -20.95 2.75 -3.90
CA ASP A 52 -20.74 1.90 -2.71
C ASP A 52 -19.71 0.77 -2.94
N SER A 53 -19.04 0.79 -4.08
CA SER A 53 -18.10 -0.24 -4.51
C SER A 53 -16.68 0.33 -4.62
N ALA A 54 -15.70 -0.54 -4.47
CA ALA A 54 -14.29 -0.21 -4.67
C ALA A 54 -13.64 -1.20 -5.62
N LEU A 55 -12.60 -0.77 -6.31
CA LEU A 55 -11.81 -1.63 -7.17
C LEU A 55 -10.89 -2.52 -6.35
N PHE A 56 -10.95 -3.81 -6.63
CA PHE A 56 -10.04 -4.81 -6.09
C PHE A 56 -9.31 -5.53 -7.20
N VAL A 57 -8.13 -6.01 -6.88
CA VAL A 57 -7.33 -6.93 -7.68
C VAL A 57 -7.17 -8.25 -6.94
N ARG A 58 -7.22 -9.37 -7.66
CA ARG A 58 -7.02 -10.70 -7.10
C ARG A 58 -5.58 -11.14 -7.32
N ARG A 59 -4.86 -11.43 -6.25
CA ARG A 59 -3.46 -11.84 -6.33
C ARG A 59 -3.31 -13.19 -7.05
N ALA A 60 -2.45 -13.22 -8.08
CA ALA A 60 -2.18 -14.43 -8.84
C ALA A 60 -1.12 -15.34 -8.19
N ARG A 61 -0.24 -14.78 -7.34
CA ARG A 61 0.94 -15.47 -6.81
C ARG A 61 1.03 -15.37 -5.27
N PRO A 62 1.77 -16.29 -4.62
CA PRO A 62 2.17 -16.12 -3.23
C PRO A 62 3.02 -14.84 -3.02
N PRO A 63 3.01 -14.25 -1.81
CA PRO A 63 2.12 -14.58 -0.70
C PRO A 63 0.67 -14.12 -0.99
N TYR A 64 -0.29 -14.66 -0.23
CA TYR A 64 -1.72 -14.29 -0.35
C TYR A 64 -2.36 -14.58 -1.70
N GLN A 65 -1.94 -15.64 -2.41
CA GLN A 65 -2.57 -16.05 -3.66
C GLN A 65 -4.09 -16.22 -3.51
N GLY A 66 -4.85 -15.67 -4.45
CA GLY A 66 -6.32 -15.71 -4.46
C GLY A 66 -7.00 -14.69 -3.56
N VAL A 67 -6.26 -13.94 -2.74
CA VAL A 67 -6.79 -12.87 -1.88
C VAL A 67 -7.06 -11.62 -2.73
N TRP A 68 -8.19 -10.98 -2.47
CA TRP A 68 -8.54 -9.69 -3.04
C TRP A 68 -7.91 -8.56 -2.23
N THR A 69 -7.26 -7.62 -2.90
CA THR A 69 -6.61 -6.45 -2.30
C THR A 69 -6.96 -5.20 -3.11
N ILE A 70 -6.94 -4.03 -2.50
CA ILE A 70 -6.96 -2.80 -3.29
C ILE A 70 -5.63 -2.67 -4.05
N PRO A 71 -5.60 -2.06 -5.25
CA PRO A 71 -4.38 -1.87 -6.03
C PRO A 71 -3.29 -1.19 -5.22
N GLY A 72 -2.04 -1.63 -5.40
CA GLY A 72 -0.91 -1.01 -4.74
C GLY A 72 0.32 -1.91 -4.60
N GLY A 73 1.48 -1.27 -4.43
CA GLY A 73 2.76 -1.94 -4.32
C GLY A 73 3.82 -1.10 -3.62
N VAL A 74 5.04 -1.61 -3.67
CA VAL A 74 6.21 -0.99 -3.03
C VAL A 74 6.62 0.26 -3.78
N LEU A 75 6.90 1.33 -3.01
CA LEU A 75 7.44 2.56 -3.60
C LEU A 75 8.87 2.36 -4.08
N GLU A 76 9.19 2.96 -5.22
CA GLU A 76 10.55 3.09 -5.70
C GLU A 76 11.32 4.19 -4.92
N VAL A 77 12.65 4.13 -4.94
CA VAL A 77 13.52 4.96 -4.08
C VAL A 77 13.40 6.47 -4.38
N ASP A 78 13.01 6.82 -5.59
CA ASP A 78 12.91 8.21 -6.10
C ASP A 78 11.47 8.60 -6.46
N GLU A 79 10.47 7.85 -5.96
CA GLU A 79 9.08 8.00 -6.33
C GLU A 79 8.24 8.62 -5.19
N PRO A 80 7.60 9.78 -5.39
CA PRO A 80 6.59 10.29 -4.48
C PRO A 80 5.41 9.30 -4.33
N ALA A 81 4.89 9.15 -3.11
CA ALA A 81 3.89 8.13 -2.80
C ALA A 81 2.62 8.21 -3.67
N ALA A 82 2.14 9.42 -4.01
CA ALA A 82 0.99 9.60 -4.90
C ALA A 82 1.27 9.14 -6.34
N LEU A 83 2.50 9.35 -6.83
CA LEU A 83 2.92 8.84 -8.15
C LEU A 83 3.02 7.31 -8.13
N GLY A 84 3.56 6.72 -7.05
CA GLY A 84 3.60 5.27 -6.86
C GLY A 84 2.21 4.65 -6.84
N ALA A 85 1.25 5.26 -6.13
CA ALA A 85 -0.14 4.82 -6.15
C ALA A 85 -0.75 4.84 -7.56
N ALA A 86 -0.55 5.92 -8.32
CA ALA A 86 -1.04 6.04 -9.69
C ALA A 86 -0.34 5.06 -10.65
N ARG A 87 0.97 4.79 -10.47
CA ARG A 87 1.71 3.80 -11.25
C ARG A 87 1.17 2.39 -11.00
N GLU A 88 1.06 1.99 -9.74
CA GLU A 88 0.54 0.66 -9.36
C GLU A 88 -0.88 0.45 -9.86
N LEU A 89 -1.76 1.46 -9.73
CA LEU A 89 -3.10 1.40 -10.30
C LEU A 89 -3.08 1.07 -11.80
N ARG A 90 -2.22 1.77 -12.54
CA ARG A 90 -2.11 1.55 -13.99
C ARG A 90 -1.55 0.16 -14.31
N GLU A 91 -0.52 -0.29 -13.59
CA GLU A 91 0.15 -1.57 -13.84
C GLU A 91 -0.73 -2.76 -13.51
N GLU A 92 -1.48 -2.67 -12.41
CA GLU A 92 -2.33 -3.77 -11.97
C GLU A 92 -3.73 -3.79 -12.62
N THR A 93 -4.24 -2.64 -13.08
CA THR A 93 -5.64 -2.55 -13.51
C THR A 93 -5.86 -1.86 -14.88
N GLY A 94 -4.85 -1.27 -15.47
CA GLY A 94 -4.97 -0.46 -16.68
C GLY A 94 -5.64 0.89 -16.50
N LEU A 95 -6.21 1.19 -15.31
CA LEU A 95 -6.77 2.51 -15.01
C LEU A 95 -5.66 3.55 -14.84
N ARG A 96 -5.95 4.77 -15.25
CA ARG A 96 -5.03 5.90 -15.15
C ARG A 96 -5.68 7.03 -14.36
N THR A 97 -4.92 7.64 -13.47
CA THR A 97 -5.26 8.86 -12.75
C THR A 97 -4.03 9.76 -12.65
N ALA A 98 -4.23 11.05 -12.46
CA ALA A 98 -3.13 11.95 -12.14
C ALA A 98 -2.79 11.85 -10.64
N ALA A 99 -1.55 12.13 -10.28
CA ALA A 99 -1.12 12.06 -8.87
C ALA A 99 -1.79 13.16 -8.01
N GLU A 100 -2.18 14.26 -8.60
CA GLU A 100 -2.94 15.34 -7.97
C GLU A 100 -4.41 14.99 -7.70
N ASP A 101 -4.95 13.98 -8.36
CA ASP A 101 -6.33 13.52 -8.18
C ASP A 101 -6.46 12.45 -7.07
N VAL A 102 -5.34 11.87 -6.62
CA VAL A 102 -5.37 10.92 -5.51
C VAL A 102 -5.16 11.64 -4.18
N GLU A 103 -6.03 11.42 -3.22
CA GLU A 103 -5.99 12.03 -1.91
C GLU A 103 -5.48 11.04 -0.86
N LEU A 104 -4.53 11.46 0.00
CA LEU A 104 -4.08 10.66 1.14
C LEU A 104 -5.20 10.56 2.18
N VAL A 105 -5.64 9.34 2.47
CA VAL A 105 -6.75 9.10 3.40
C VAL A 105 -6.36 8.30 4.64
N TYR A 106 -5.31 7.46 4.56
CA TYR A 106 -4.96 6.59 5.66
C TYR A 106 -3.48 6.18 5.64
N THR A 107 -2.90 6.00 6.81
CA THR A 107 -1.59 5.36 6.98
C THR A 107 -1.64 4.32 8.08
N ASP A 108 -0.94 3.20 7.89
CA ASP A 108 -0.86 2.12 8.88
C ASP A 108 0.54 1.52 8.90
N LEU A 109 0.95 1.04 10.07
CA LEU A 109 2.21 0.32 10.25
C LEU A 109 1.90 -1.11 10.71
N ASP A 110 2.07 -2.06 9.79
CA ASP A 110 2.07 -3.48 10.12
C ASP A 110 3.51 -3.91 10.46
N VAL A 111 3.73 -4.33 11.71
CA VAL A 111 5.06 -4.70 12.20
C VAL A 111 5.34 -6.19 12.11
N ASP A 112 4.31 -7.00 11.91
CA ASP A 112 4.36 -8.46 11.99
C ASP A 112 3.90 -9.13 10.68
N ASP A 113 3.97 -8.45 9.53
CA ASP A 113 3.65 -9.10 8.26
C ASP A 113 4.58 -10.31 8.06
N PRO A 114 4.03 -11.54 8.00
CA PRO A 114 4.83 -12.76 7.98
C PRO A 114 5.72 -12.89 6.75
N ASP A 115 5.37 -12.18 5.69
CA ASP A 115 6.05 -12.26 4.40
C ASP A 115 6.98 -11.07 4.15
N ASP A 116 6.59 -9.87 4.57
CA ASP A 116 7.29 -8.62 4.25
C ASP A 116 7.90 -7.90 5.48
N GLY A 117 7.74 -8.46 6.68
CA GLY A 117 8.22 -7.83 7.91
C GLY A 117 7.40 -6.59 8.26
N SER A 118 8.04 -5.45 8.52
CA SER A 118 7.31 -4.21 8.81
C SER A 118 6.96 -3.48 7.52
N ILE A 119 5.66 -3.23 7.32
CA ILE A 119 5.13 -2.49 6.15
C ILE A 119 4.51 -1.18 6.63
N LEU A 120 4.92 -0.07 6.01
CA LEU A 120 4.25 1.21 6.14
C LEU A 120 3.28 1.37 4.96
N THR A 121 1.99 1.17 5.19
CA THR A 121 0.95 1.43 4.20
C THR A 121 0.63 2.92 4.15
N ILE A 122 0.60 3.47 2.93
CA ILE A 122 0.20 4.83 2.60
C ILE A 122 -0.98 4.70 1.64
N CYS A 123 -2.20 4.93 2.11
CA CYS A 123 -3.40 4.72 1.34
C CYS A 123 -3.97 6.03 0.78
N PHE A 124 -4.20 6.04 -0.50
CA PHE A 124 -4.87 7.12 -1.23
C PHE A 124 -6.27 6.69 -1.65
N ALA A 125 -7.14 7.66 -1.89
CA ALA A 125 -8.45 7.47 -2.49
C ALA A 125 -8.57 8.29 -3.77
N VAL A 126 -9.38 7.80 -4.71
CA VAL A 126 -9.79 8.52 -5.93
C VAL A 126 -11.18 8.02 -6.34
N GLU A 127 -12.04 8.93 -6.79
CA GLU A 127 -13.31 8.54 -7.38
C GLU A 127 -13.12 7.98 -8.80
N ARG A 128 -13.97 7.04 -9.18
CA ARG A 128 -13.92 6.35 -10.48
C ARG A 128 -13.98 7.32 -11.65
N ASP A 129 -14.74 8.40 -11.56
CA ASP A 129 -14.91 9.43 -12.59
C ASP A 129 -13.64 10.27 -12.81
N ARG A 130 -12.73 10.32 -11.83
CA ARG A 130 -11.39 10.93 -11.97
C ARG A 130 -10.33 9.95 -12.50
N THR A 131 -10.76 8.77 -12.94
CA THR A 131 -9.88 7.80 -13.59
C THR A 131 -10.28 7.57 -15.03
N ALA A 132 -9.32 7.26 -15.89
CA ALA A 132 -9.53 6.94 -17.29
C ALA A 132 -9.24 5.46 -17.58
N GLY A 133 -9.95 4.87 -18.52
CA GLY A 133 -9.78 3.50 -18.96
C GLY A 133 -10.85 2.54 -18.43
N THR A 134 -10.70 1.27 -18.77
CA THR A 134 -11.56 0.17 -18.29
C THR A 134 -10.71 -0.76 -17.45
N PRO A 135 -11.17 -1.16 -16.24
CA PRO A 135 -10.41 -2.07 -15.40
C PRO A 135 -10.15 -3.40 -16.11
N GLN A 136 -8.92 -3.81 -16.13
CA GLN A 136 -8.47 -5.10 -16.66
C GLN A 136 -7.30 -5.58 -15.79
N ALA A 137 -7.26 -6.88 -15.49
CA ALA A 137 -6.10 -7.43 -14.80
C ALA A 137 -4.83 -7.17 -15.63
N GLY A 138 -3.83 -6.58 -14.99
CA GLY A 138 -2.49 -6.42 -15.56
C GLY A 138 -1.70 -7.74 -15.52
N ASP A 139 -0.37 -7.65 -15.60
CA ASP A 139 0.49 -8.85 -15.69
C ASP A 139 0.57 -9.63 -14.36
N GLU A 140 0.41 -8.96 -13.23
CA GLU A 140 0.54 -9.60 -11.92
C GLU A 140 -0.78 -10.13 -11.34
N PRO A 141 -1.92 -9.39 -11.34
CA PRO A 141 -3.16 -9.88 -10.77
C PRO A 141 -3.89 -10.86 -11.69
N ALA A 142 -4.67 -11.77 -11.08
CA ALA A 142 -5.52 -12.72 -11.81
C ALA A 142 -6.85 -12.09 -12.25
N ALA A 143 -7.31 -11.03 -11.59
CA ALA A 143 -8.53 -10.30 -11.90
C ALA A 143 -8.48 -8.88 -11.35
N ALA A 144 -9.28 -7.97 -11.94
CA ALA A 144 -9.52 -6.62 -11.44
C ALA A 144 -11.02 -6.32 -11.57
N GLU A 145 -11.70 -6.14 -10.43
CA GLU A 145 -13.16 -6.04 -10.37
C GLU A 145 -13.59 -5.06 -9.29
N PHE A 146 -14.74 -4.39 -9.54
CA PHE A 146 -15.40 -3.59 -8.51
C PHE A 146 -16.26 -4.50 -7.61
N TRP A 147 -16.04 -4.39 -6.30
CA TRP A 147 -16.78 -5.09 -5.27
C TRP A 147 -17.32 -4.12 -4.22
N ASN A 148 -18.53 -4.36 -3.76
CA ASN A 148 -18.97 -3.78 -2.49
C ASN A 148 -18.19 -4.48 -1.36
N PRO A 149 -17.41 -3.75 -0.53
CA PRO A 149 -16.53 -4.36 0.48
C PRO A 149 -17.29 -5.25 1.48
N ARG A 150 -18.52 -4.89 1.86
CA ARG A 150 -19.34 -5.70 2.78
C ARG A 150 -19.70 -7.03 2.16
N ARG A 151 -20.14 -7.03 0.89
CA ARG A 151 -20.46 -8.27 0.16
C ARG A 151 -19.24 -9.15 -0.04
N LEU A 152 -18.07 -8.54 -0.26
CA LEU A 152 -16.81 -9.28 -0.37
C LEU A 152 -16.48 -10.01 0.94
N VAL A 153 -16.59 -9.34 2.09
CA VAL A 153 -16.36 -9.93 3.42
C VAL A 153 -17.37 -11.02 3.77
N GLU A 154 -18.64 -10.88 3.35
CA GLU A 154 -19.69 -11.86 3.55
C GLU A 154 -19.58 -13.09 2.62
N SER A 155 -18.79 -12.99 1.57
CA SER A 155 -18.57 -14.08 0.60
C SER A 155 -17.51 -15.09 1.11
N VAL A 156 -17.26 -16.13 0.31
CA VAL A 156 -16.16 -17.08 0.54
C VAL A 156 -14.79 -16.52 0.15
N GLU A 157 -14.77 -15.36 -0.49
CA GLU A 157 -13.56 -14.67 -0.91
C GLU A 157 -12.84 -14.03 0.29
N ARG A 158 -11.54 -13.83 0.16
CA ARG A 158 -10.70 -13.26 1.23
C ARG A 158 -10.17 -11.90 0.83
N THR A 159 -10.13 -10.99 1.80
CA THR A 159 -9.44 -9.71 1.69
C THR A 159 -8.59 -9.45 2.93
N ARG A 160 -7.67 -8.49 2.86
CA ARG A 160 -6.80 -8.14 3.98
C ARG A 160 -7.46 -7.09 4.87
N SER A 161 -7.23 -7.18 6.17
CA SER A 161 -7.76 -6.19 7.13
C SER A 161 -7.26 -4.77 6.88
N VAL A 162 -6.01 -4.61 6.41
CA VAL A 162 -5.46 -3.30 6.06
C VAL A 162 -6.22 -2.66 4.89
N ASP A 163 -6.62 -3.45 3.89
CA ASP A 163 -7.39 -2.94 2.75
C ASP A 163 -8.77 -2.47 3.19
N LEU A 164 -9.42 -3.18 4.12
CA LEU A 164 -10.70 -2.75 4.68
C LEU A 164 -10.58 -1.44 5.46
N ARG A 165 -9.52 -1.26 6.28
CA ARG A 165 -9.28 0.01 6.98
C ARG A 165 -9.01 1.16 6.01
N CYS A 166 -8.26 0.91 4.94
CA CYS A 166 -8.05 1.89 3.86
C CYS A 166 -9.38 2.30 3.22
N LEU A 167 -10.25 1.33 2.92
CA LEU A 167 -11.56 1.59 2.31
C LEU A 167 -12.51 2.32 3.25
N ASP A 168 -12.55 1.95 4.53
CA ASP A 168 -13.35 2.66 5.52
C ASP A 168 -12.98 4.14 5.57
N ALA A 169 -11.68 4.47 5.65
CA ALA A 169 -11.19 5.85 5.63
C ALA A 169 -11.51 6.56 4.30
N ALA A 170 -11.39 5.87 3.17
CA ALA A 170 -11.69 6.43 1.86
C ALA A 170 -13.18 6.78 1.70
N PHE A 171 -14.08 5.87 2.09
CA PHE A 171 -15.52 6.12 2.05
C PHE A 171 -15.97 7.20 3.05
N GLU A 172 -15.33 7.31 4.21
CA GLU A 172 -15.61 8.39 5.17
C GLU A 172 -15.23 9.75 4.58
N ARG A 173 -14.06 9.85 3.95
CA ARG A 173 -13.54 11.08 3.37
C ARG A 173 -14.46 11.62 2.27
N ILE A 174 -14.89 10.78 1.32
CA ILE A 174 -15.80 11.20 0.23
C ILE A 174 -17.16 11.64 0.77
N ARG A 175 -17.72 10.92 1.76
CA ARG A 175 -18.98 11.32 2.40
C ARG A 175 -18.89 12.67 3.10
N ASP A 176 -17.76 13.01 3.68
CA ASP A 176 -17.55 14.30 4.32
C ASP A 176 -17.43 15.44 3.29
N GLU A 177 -16.81 15.21 2.15
CA GLU A 177 -16.76 16.17 1.04
C GLU A 177 -18.16 16.45 0.46
N GLU A 178 -18.97 15.44 0.23
CA GLU A 178 -20.36 15.59 -0.23
C GLU A 178 -21.19 16.41 0.77
N ARG A 179 -21.05 16.16 2.07
CA ARG A 179 -21.73 16.92 3.13
C ARG A 179 -21.29 18.39 3.18
N GLU A 180 -19.99 18.62 2.99
CA GLU A 180 -19.45 19.99 2.98
C GLU A 180 -19.92 20.77 1.75
N PHE A 181 -19.98 20.13 0.59
CA PHE A 181 -20.54 20.70 -0.64
C PHE A 181 -22.01 21.12 -0.45
N ILE A 182 -22.85 20.22 0.10
CA ILE A 182 -24.28 20.50 0.37
C ILE A 182 -24.46 21.66 1.35
N ARG A 183 -23.57 21.83 2.33
CA ARG A 183 -23.64 22.94 3.32
C ARG A 183 -23.25 24.28 2.74
N ARG A 184 -22.46 24.31 1.66
CA ARG A 184 -22.01 25.53 0.98
C ARG A 184 -22.92 25.96 -0.17
N SER A 185 -23.82 25.09 -0.63
CA SER A 185 -24.85 25.34 -1.67
C SER A 185 -26.13 25.88 -1.07
#